data_a7665a0ca9df018949dac2ddb3133e46
#
_entry.id   a7665a0ca9df018949dac2ddb3133e46
#
_cell.length_a   1.000
_cell.length_b   1.000
_cell.length_c   1.000
_cell.angle_alpha   90.00
_cell.angle_beta   90.00
_cell.angle_gamma   90.00
#
_symmetry.space_group_name_H-M   'P 1'
#
loop_
_entity.id
_entity.type
_entity.pdbx_description
1 polymer ?
#
loop_
_entity_poly.entity_id
_entity_poly.type
_entity_poly.pdbx_seq_one_letter_code
_entity_poly.pdbx_strand_id
1 'polypeptide(L)'
;VKIAVVGAGLAGLSAAWLLGRLHEVTLFERQPRPGFTAGSVTVPGPSGAVRVDVPLRVFYAGYYPTLTRLYRALGVPSEPVSYAASFMGGDGRLSFRYRNWRLGNASWGYLAPQDLLIGPGARRIVAALLRFHREAPAALRDDTLSGRSIGDYVEAKAYPREFIDGFLLPAIATVCTCSFTQARAFPAAVIVDYLARGLAREAVRRALHGADDVERRLLGGIAQLRTQAHLAGVRREPGAAVLCLEGGAEMRFDHVVLATQANQARRLLLDAGQAEAQALDGFDYTPVEVVTHTDAAFMPARRGDWSPVNLRITPAQDVPESTIWINAVQPPLRRAAPVFQTVHPHRAPRDGTLIGRSRFERPVVGPGSARALAALATLHAEPERRVWFCGSYAQAGIPLLESAARSALDVATRLGGGLDDAPAPPTLQPG
;
A
#
# COMPACT_ATOMS: atom_id res chain seq x y z
N VAL A 1 3.40 2.30 -30.85
CA VAL A 1 4.80 2.01 -30.49
C VAL A 1 4.87 0.76 -29.62
N LYS A 2 6.05 0.13 -29.55
CA LYS A 2 6.31 -1.06 -28.73
C LYS A 2 6.84 -0.65 -27.36
N ILE A 3 6.15 -1.06 -26.29
CA ILE A 3 6.51 -0.70 -24.93
C ILE A 3 6.71 -1.97 -24.10
N ALA A 4 7.85 -2.05 -23.41
CA ALA A 4 8.04 -3.05 -22.37
C ALA A 4 7.70 -2.46 -21.01
N VAL A 5 6.93 -3.20 -20.20
CA VAL A 5 6.71 -2.90 -18.79
C VAL A 5 7.36 -4.01 -17.97
N VAL A 6 8.22 -3.66 -17.03
CA VAL A 6 8.98 -4.61 -16.22
C VAL A 6 8.48 -4.57 -14.77
N GLY A 7 7.93 -5.70 -14.31
CA GLY A 7 7.31 -5.87 -12.99
C GLY A 7 5.79 -5.84 -13.05
N ALA A 8 5.14 -6.91 -12.60
CA ALA A 8 3.68 -7.10 -12.60
C ALA A 8 3.05 -6.87 -11.21
N GLY A 9 3.57 -5.90 -10.45
CA GLY A 9 2.88 -5.31 -9.31
C GLY A 9 1.74 -4.37 -9.76
N LEU A 10 1.00 -3.75 -8.82
CA LEU A 10 -0.11 -2.86 -9.19
C LEU A 10 0.31 -1.73 -10.13
N ALA A 11 1.49 -1.12 -9.92
CA ALA A 11 1.98 -0.05 -10.79
C ALA A 11 2.21 -0.54 -12.23
N GLY A 12 2.89 -1.67 -12.39
CA GLY A 12 3.18 -2.22 -13.72
C GLY A 12 1.94 -2.72 -14.44
N LEU A 13 1.06 -3.43 -13.74
CA LEU A 13 -0.23 -3.86 -14.29
C LEU A 13 -1.09 -2.65 -14.74
N SER A 14 -1.13 -1.59 -13.91
CA SER A 14 -1.86 -0.37 -14.24
C SER A 14 -1.25 0.36 -15.43
N ALA A 15 0.09 0.52 -15.47
CA ALA A 15 0.78 1.16 -16.59
C ALA A 15 0.57 0.35 -17.88
N ALA A 16 0.72 -0.98 -17.82
CA ALA A 16 0.54 -1.85 -18.97
C ALA A 16 -0.91 -1.81 -19.50
N TRP A 17 -1.90 -1.79 -18.62
CA TRP A 17 -3.32 -1.68 -19.00
C TRP A 17 -3.62 -0.31 -19.65
N LEU A 18 -3.13 0.80 -19.05
CA LEU A 18 -3.34 2.15 -19.57
C LEU A 18 -2.69 2.34 -20.94
N LEU A 19 -1.48 1.83 -21.13
CA LEU A 19 -0.71 1.92 -22.36
C LEU A 19 -1.19 0.94 -23.44
N GLY A 20 -1.64 -0.25 -23.04
CA GLY A 20 -2.06 -1.31 -23.95
C GLY A 20 -3.28 -0.97 -24.81
N ARG A 21 -3.96 0.13 -24.47
CA ARG A 21 -5.09 0.64 -25.26
C ARG A 21 -4.67 1.41 -26.52
N LEU A 22 -3.42 1.89 -26.56
CA LEU A 22 -2.86 2.70 -27.66
C LEU A 22 -1.57 2.12 -28.23
N HIS A 23 -0.93 1.22 -27.52
CA HIS A 23 0.39 0.72 -27.83
C HIS A 23 0.48 -0.81 -27.75
N GLU A 24 1.46 -1.38 -28.43
CA GLU A 24 1.81 -2.80 -28.29
C GLU A 24 2.63 -2.99 -27.00
N VAL A 25 2.00 -3.50 -25.95
CA VAL A 25 2.61 -3.65 -24.64
C VAL A 25 2.96 -5.09 -24.33
N THR A 26 4.23 -5.33 -23.97
CA THR A 26 4.69 -6.59 -23.37
C THR A 26 5.00 -6.37 -21.89
N LEU A 27 4.34 -7.10 -21.01
CA LEU A 27 4.57 -7.09 -19.58
C LEU A 27 5.51 -8.24 -19.18
N PHE A 28 6.59 -7.91 -18.49
CA PHE A 28 7.59 -8.86 -18.00
C PHE A 28 7.50 -9.00 -16.47
N GLU A 29 7.47 -10.24 -15.99
CA GLU A 29 7.46 -10.57 -14.57
C GLU A 29 8.46 -11.69 -14.28
N ARG A 30 9.29 -11.50 -13.25
CA ARG A 30 10.30 -12.48 -12.84
C ARG A 30 9.66 -13.72 -12.20
N GLN A 31 8.57 -13.54 -11.46
CA GLN A 31 7.86 -14.62 -10.80
C GLN A 31 7.03 -15.46 -11.79
N PRO A 32 6.65 -16.69 -11.44
CA PRO A 32 5.76 -17.51 -12.26
C PRO A 32 4.32 -16.97 -12.35
N ARG A 33 3.99 -15.97 -11.52
CA ARG A 33 2.69 -15.27 -11.48
C ARG A 33 2.91 -13.78 -11.31
N PRO A 34 1.96 -12.92 -11.73
CA PRO A 34 2.03 -11.49 -11.49
C PRO A 34 2.25 -11.17 -10.00
N GLY A 35 3.14 -10.21 -9.72
CA GLY A 35 3.55 -9.89 -8.36
C GLY A 35 2.44 -9.31 -7.48
N PHE A 36 1.34 -8.81 -8.08
CA PHE A 36 0.24 -8.22 -7.33
C PHE A 36 -0.48 -9.24 -6.45
N THR A 37 -0.65 -10.49 -6.91
CA THR A 37 -1.31 -11.55 -6.15
C THR A 37 -0.38 -12.65 -5.66
N ALA A 38 0.92 -12.55 -5.93
CA ALA A 38 1.90 -13.61 -5.66
C ALA A 38 1.93 -14.09 -4.19
N GLY A 39 1.65 -13.19 -3.23
CA GLY A 39 1.60 -13.51 -1.80
C GLY A 39 0.27 -14.11 -1.32
N SER A 40 -0.80 -14.10 -2.14
CA SER A 40 -2.12 -14.55 -1.72
C SER A 40 -2.14 -16.05 -1.37
N VAL A 41 -2.87 -16.41 -0.32
CA VAL A 41 -3.04 -17.78 0.15
C VAL A 41 -4.49 -18.26 -0.02
N THR A 42 -4.69 -19.57 -0.05
CA THR A 42 -6.01 -20.18 -0.09
C THR A 42 -6.33 -20.82 1.24
N VAL A 43 -7.50 -20.53 1.78
CA VAL A 43 -7.97 -21.10 3.05
C VAL A 43 -9.35 -21.76 2.87
N PRO A 44 -9.71 -22.75 3.70
CA PRO A 44 -11.04 -23.30 3.71
C PRO A 44 -12.08 -22.26 4.12
N GLY A 45 -13.15 -22.13 3.36
CA GLY A 45 -14.30 -21.28 3.67
C GLY A 45 -15.58 -22.12 3.80
N PRO A 46 -16.70 -21.51 4.26
CA PRO A 46 -17.98 -22.23 4.46
C PRO A 46 -18.57 -22.83 3.19
N SER A 47 -18.27 -22.25 2.05
CA SER A 47 -18.82 -22.67 0.73
C SER A 47 -17.72 -23.09 -0.25
N GLY A 48 -16.54 -23.48 0.25
CA GLY A 48 -15.39 -23.87 -0.57
C GLY A 48 -14.14 -23.06 -0.26
N ALA A 49 -13.11 -23.23 -1.07
CA ALA A 49 -11.84 -22.54 -0.92
C ALA A 49 -11.98 -21.03 -1.17
N VAL A 50 -11.39 -20.21 -0.30
CA VAL A 50 -11.40 -18.73 -0.39
C VAL A 50 -9.98 -18.21 -0.50
N ARG A 51 -9.75 -17.36 -1.49
CA ARG A 51 -8.47 -16.63 -1.62
C ARG A 51 -8.40 -15.46 -0.63
N VAL A 52 -7.29 -15.35 0.03
CA VAL A 52 -6.97 -14.27 0.99
C VAL A 52 -5.80 -13.47 0.45
N ASP A 53 -6.02 -12.20 0.25
CA ASP A 53 -4.98 -11.28 -0.23
C ASP A 53 -3.90 -11.09 0.84
N VAL A 54 -2.63 -11.18 0.44
CA VAL A 54 -1.49 -10.95 1.33
C VAL A 54 -0.55 -9.91 0.68
N PRO A 55 -0.34 -8.76 1.34
CA PRO A 55 -1.11 -8.24 2.47
C PRO A 55 -2.56 -7.90 2.10
N LEU A 56 -3.42 -7.75 3.11
CA LEU A 56 -4.79 -7.28 2.91
C LEU A 56 -4.79 -5.93 2.17
N ARG A 57 -5.63 -5.82 1.13
CA ARG A 57 -5.76 -4.62 0.31
C ARG A 57 -7.08 -3.93 0.57
N VAL A 58 -6.99 -2.74 1.15
CA VAL A 58 -8.14 -1.87 1.41
C VAL A 58 -7.86 -0.46 0.90
N PHE A 59 -8.92 0.29 0.62
CA PHE A 59 -8.86 1.66 0.14
C PHE A 59 -10.09 2.45 0.57
N TYR A 60 -10.05 3.77 0.47
CA TYR A 60 -11.20 4.67 0.63
C TYR A 60 -11.03 5.88 -0.30
N ALA A 61 -12.13 6.43 -0.80
CA ALA A 61 -12.08 7.38 -1.92
C ALA A 61 -11.28 8.67 -1.58
N GLY A 62 -11.35 9.15 -0.34
CA GLY A 62 -10.69 10.40 0.07
C GLY A 62 -9.17 10.40 -0.06
N TYR A 63 -8.53 9.25 0.15
CA TYR A 63 -7.08 9.14 -0.03
C TYR A 63 -6.66 8.37 -1.28
N TYR A 64 -7.56 7.60 -1.90
CA TYR A 64 -7.29 6.77 -3.08
C TYR A 64 -8.09 7.19 -4.33
N PRO A 65 -8.07 8.48 -4.73
CA PRO A 65 -8.90 8.96 -5.85
C PRO A 65 -8.50 8.34 -7.19
N THR A 66 -7.20 8.19 -7.47
CA THR A 66 -6.72 7.59 -8.74
C THR A 66 -7.03 6.10 -8.79
N LEU A 67 -6.77 5.37 -7.71
CA LEU A 67 -7.12 3.95 -7.62
C LEU A 67 -8.62 3.73 -7.78
N THR A 68 -9.45 4.60 -7.18
CA THR A 68 -10.91 4.51 -7.28
C THR A 68 -11.38 4.77 -8.71
N ARG A 69 -10.77 5.73 -9.42
CA ARG A 69 -11.03 5.96 -10.85
C ARG A 69 -10.61 4.76 -11.69
N LEU A 70 -9.43 4.22 -11.46
CA LEU A 70 -8.93 3.02 -12.14
C LEU A 70 -9.87 1.82 -11.93
N TYR A 71 -10.28 1.56 -10.67
CA TYR A 71 -11.21 0.47 -10.37
C TYR A 71 -12.57 0.65 -11.04
N ARG A 72 -13.06 1.91 -11.12
CA ARG A 72 -14.29 2.22 -11.86
C ARG A 72 -14.12 1.95 -13.36
N ALA A 73 -13.03 2.38 -13.97
CA ALA A 73 -12.74 2.13 -15.38
C ALA A 73 -12.61 0.64 -15.71
N LEU A 74 -12.09 -0.16 -14.76
CA LEU A 74 -12.00 -1.62 -14.86
C LEU A 74 -13.31 -2.34 -14.52
N GLY A 75 -14.34 -1.64 -14.05
CA GLY A 75 -15.59 -2.26 -13.58
C GLY A 75 -15.39 -3.13 -12.33
N VAL A 76 -14.39 -2.85 -11.48
CA VAL A 76 -14.12 -3.60 -10.24
C VAL A 76 -15.18 -3.26 -9.19
N PRO A 77 -16.04 -4.21 -8.80
CA PRO A 77 -16.98 -3.98 -7.71
C PRO A 77 -16.25 -3.95 -6.36
N SER A 78 -16.73 -3.13 -5.44
CA SER A 78 -16.13 -3.03 -4.11
C SER A 78 -17.18 -3.04 -3.01
N GLU A 79 -16.80 -3.55 -1.85
CA GLU A 79 -17.66 -3.62 -0.67
C GLU A 79 -17.04 -2.89 0.53
N PRO A 80 -17.85 -2.28 1.41
CA PRO A 80 -17.34 -1.67 2.63
C PRO A 80 -16.98 -2.75 3.66
N VAL A 81 -15.85 -2.55 4.35
CA VAL A 81 -15.38 -3.41 5.42
C VAL A 81 -15.16 -2.63 6.71
N SER A 82 -15.23 -3.31 7.85
CA SER A 82 -14.85 -2.69 9.13
C SER A 82 -13.32 -2.60 9.21
N TYR A 83 -12.85 -1.46 9.68
CA TYR A 83 -11.42 -1.22 9.91
C TYR A 83 -11.18 -0.65 11.32
N ALA A 84 -12.04 -1.05 12.27
CA ALA A 84 -11.88 -0.78 13.70
C ALA A 84 -10.56 -1.37 14.21
N ALA A 85 -9.94 -0.72 15.20
CA ALA A 85 -8.68 -1.17 15.74
C ALA A 85 -8.64 -1.21 17.26
N SER A 86 -7.98 -2.24 17.79
CA SER A 86 -7.61 -2.41 19.19
C SER A 86 -6.09 -2.24 19.34
N PHE A 87 -5.68 -1.45 20.32
CA PHE A 87 -4.29 -1.23 20.68
C PHE A 87 -4.05 -1.90 22.03
N MET A 88 -3.01 -2.70 22.14
CA MET A 88 -2.70 -3.46 23.34
C MET A 88 -1.21 -3.39 23.67
N GLY A 89 -0.89 -3.52 24.95
CA GLY A 89 0.47 -3.66 25.42
C GLY A 89 1.08 -5.03 25.08
N GLY A 90 2.35 -5.20 25.38
CA GLY A 90 3.05 -6.48 25.21
C GLY A 90 2.41 -7.64 25.99
N ASP A 91 1.73 -7.33 27.10
CA ASP A 91 0.97 -8.27 27.93
C ASP A 91 -0.41 -8.68 27.31
N GLY A 92 -0.77 -8.12 26.18
CA GLY A 92 -2.06 -8.38 25.50
C GLY A 92 -3.26 -7.66 26.12
N ARG A 93 -3.06 -6.76 27.11
CA ARG A 93 -4.13 -5.95 27.67
C ARG A 93 -4.43 -4.77 26.78
N LEU A 94 -5.72 -4.51 26.61
CA LEU A 94 -6.23 -3.39 25.82
C LEU A 94 -5.83 -2.06 26.47
N SER A 95 -5.21 -1.17 25.69
CA SER A 95 -4.86 0.20 26.09
C SER A 95 -5.77 1.25 25.46
N PHE A 96 -6.20 0.99 24.23
CA PHE A 96 -7.10 1.87 23.49
C PHE A 96 -7.86 1.06 22.43
N ARG A 97 -9.06 1.51 22.08
CA ARG A 97 -9.83 0.95 20.97
C ARG A 97 -10.73 2.01 20.36
N TYR A 98 -10.87 2.01 19.05
CA TYR A 98 -11.94 2.67 18.34
C TYR A 98 -12.76 1.68 17.52
N ARG A 99 -14.03 2.00 17.32
CA ARG A 99 -14.98 1.18 16.57
C ARG A 99 -15.45 1.94 15.33
N ASN A 100 -16.03 1.23 14.37
CA ASN A 100 -16.68 1.85 13.22
C ASN A 100 -18.17 1.58 13.27
N TRP A 101 -18.96 2.63 13.18
CA TRP A 101 -20.36 2.54 12.85
C TRP A 101 -20.56 2.85 11.38
N ARG A 102 -21.46 2.10 10.70
CA ARG A 102 -21.70 2.25 9.28
C ARG A 102 -23.20 2.39 9.00
N LEU A 103 -23.53 3.32 8.09
CA LEU A 103 -24.85 3.43 7.49
C LEU A 103 -24.67 3.56 5.97
N GLY A 104 -25.07 2.55 5.24
CA GLY A 104 -24.82 2.49 3.80
C GLY A 104 -23.32 2.57 3.47
N ASN A 105 -22.93 3.55 2.67
CA ASN A 105 -21.54 3.81 2.27
C ASN A 105 -20.78 4.73 3.22
N ALA A 106 -21.46 5.35 4.19
CA ALA A 106 -20.81 6.20 5.18
C ALA A 106 -20.34 5.36 6.38
N SER A 107 -19.20 5.73 6.92
CA SER A 107 -18.62 5.10 8.10
C SER A 107 -18.08 6.18 9.02
N TRP A 108 -18.30 6.00 10.31
CA TRP A 108 -17.77 6.89 11.33
C TRP A 108 -17.03 6.07 12.37
N GLY A 109 -15.80 6.51 12.67
CA GLY A 109 -15.11 6.06 13.86
C GLY A 109 -15.87 6.57 15.10
N TYR A 110 -16.12 5.70 16.06
CA TYR A 110 -16.70 6.07 17.34
C TYR A 110 -16.01 5.35 18.48
N LEU A 111 -16.18 5.92 19.67
CA LEU A 111 -15.71 5.37 20.93
C LEU A 111 -16.93 5.00 21.75
N ALA A 112 -17.07 3.75 22.09
CA ALA A 112 -18.12 3.35 23.03
C ALA A 112 -17.76 3.87 24.44
N PRO A 113 -18.74 4.23 25.28
CA PRO A 113 -18.47 4.73 26.64
C PRO A 113 -17.54 3.81 27.45
N GLN A 114 -17.70 2.48 27.32
CA GLN A 114 -16.83 1.51 27.97
C GLN A 114 -15.38 1.57 27.48
N ASP A 115 -15.12 2.00 26.24
CA ASP A 115 -13.78 2.12 25.69
C ASP A 115 -13.03 3.33 26.30
N LEU A 116 -13.74 4.33 26.79
CA LEU A 116 -13.18 5.45 27.57
C LEU A 116 -12.82 5.06 29.01
N LEU A 117 -13.37 3.94 29.51
CA LEU A 117 -13.11 3.40 30.84
C LEU A 117 -11.90 2.46 30.88
N ILE A 118 -11.29 2.14 29.73
CA ILE A 118 -10.07 1.30 29.65
C ILE A 118 -8.95 1.90 30.53
N GLY A 119 -8.88 3.23 30.60
CA GLY A 119 -7.93 3.93 31.47
C GLY A 119 -7.82 5.43 31.15
N PRO A 120 -7.10 6.19 31.98
CA PRO A 120 -6.88 7.62 31.75
C PRO A 120 -6.15 7.91 30.43
N GLY A 121 -5.31 7.00 29.95
CA GLY A 121 -4.64 7.10 28.67
C GLY A 121 -5.59 7.15 27.47
N ALA A 122 -6.65 6.34 27.49
CA ALA A 122 -7.65 6.33 26.41
C ALA A 122 -8.33 7.71 26.26
N ARG A 123 -8.70 8.36 27.36
CA ARG A 123 -9.30 9.71 27.35
C ARG A 123 -8.34 10.77 26.81
N ARG A 124 -7.04 10.69 27.15
CA ARG A 124 -6.00 11.60 26.63
C ARG A 124 -5.79 11.41 25.12
N ILE A 125 -5.79 10.16 24.64
CA ILE A 125 -5.73 9.85 23.21
C ILE A 125 -6.91 10.49 22.47
N VAL A 126 -8.13 10.35 22.98
CA VAL A 126 -9.34 10.93 22.37
C VAL A 126 -9.27 12.45 22.29
N ALA A 127 -8.95 13.11 23.40
CA ALA A 127 -8.83 14.56 23.42
C ALA A 127 -7.77 15.06 22.43
N ALA A 128 -6.62 14.38 22.37
CA ALA A 128 -5.56 14.69 21.44
C ALA A 128 -5.96 14.44 19.96
N LEU A 129 -6.71 13.38 19.70
CA LEU A 129 -7.23 13.05 18.37
C LEU A 129 -8.20 14.13 17.87
N LEU A 130 -9.13 14.57 18.69
CA LEU A 130 -10.06 15.66 18.37
C LEU A 130 -9.31 16.98 18.13
N ARG A 131 -8.32 17.28 18.96
CA ARG A 131 -7.43 18.44 18.76
C ARG A 131 -6.68 18.35 17.43
N PHE A 132 -6.07 17.19 17.13
CA PHE A 132 -5.33 16.96 15.90
C PHE A 132 -6.20 17.19 14.65
N HIS A 133 -7.39 16.60 14.62
CA HIS A 133 -8.32 16.79 13.49
C HIS A 133 -8.80 18.23 13.33
N ARG A 134 -8.94 18.97 14.41
CA ARG A 134 -9.29 20.40 14.37
C ARG A 134 -8.14 21.25 13.84
N GLU A 135 -6.90 20.96 14.25
CA GLU A 135 -5.70 21.73 13.86
C GLU A 135 -5.18 21.39 12.45
N ALA A 136 -5.39 20.15 11.98
CA ALA A 136 -4.84 19.65 10.71
C ALA A 136 -5.16 20.52 9.49
N PRO A 137 -6.40 21.02 9.24
CA PRO A 137 -6.69 21.84 8.07
C PRO A 137 -5.93 23.18 8.03
N ALA A 138 -5.70 23.80 9.19
CA ALA A 138 -4.90 25.02 9.29
C ALA A 138 -3.42 24.70 9.03
N ALA A 139 -2.88 23.68 9.70
CA ALA A 139 -1.49 23.28 9.55
C ALA A 139 -1.12 22.94 8.09
N LEU A 140 -2.05 22.33 7.33
CA LEU A 140 -1.85 22.03 5.90
C LEU A 140 -1.84 23.27 5.01
N ARG A 141 -2.48 24.39 5.43
CA ARG A 141 -2.50 25.63 4.66
C ARG A 141 -1.35 26.58 4.99
N ASP A 142 -0.90 26.58 6.24
CA ASP A 142 -0.04 27.60 6.80
C ASP A 142 1.48 27.28 6.70
N ASP A 143 1.87 26.32 5.87
CA ASP A 143 3.25 25.85 5.68
C ASP A 143 3.99 25.44 6.99
N THR A 144 3.24 25.30 8.09
CA THR A 144 3.81 24.94 9.41
C THR A 144 4.39 23.54 9.45
N LEU A 145 4.08 22.72 8.44
CA LEU A 145 4.52 21.33 8.30
C LEU A 145 5.75 21.17 7.41
N SER A 146 6.15 22.25 6.70
CA SER A 146 7.26 22.19 5.75
C SER A 146 8.58 21.86 6.45
N GLY A 147 9.31 20.90 5.90
CA GLY A 147 10.61 20.49 6.41
C GLY A 147 10.61 19.80 7.78
N ARG A 148 9.45 19.60 8.40
CA ARG A 148 9.33 18.96 9.72
C ARG A 148 8.96 17.48 9.62
N SER A 149 9.50 16.69 10.54
CA SER A 149 9.00 15.33 10.76
C SER A 149 7.70 15.37 11.57
N ILE A 150 6.91 14.27 11.49
CA ILE A 150 5.71 14.15 12.33
C ILE A 150 6.06 14.11 13.82
N GLY A 151 7.21 13.53 14.17
CA GLY A 151 7.73 13.53 15.54
C GLY A 151 7.96 14.94 16.04
N ASP A 152 8.72 15.77 15.31
CA ASP A 152 8.99 17.17 15.66
C ASP A 152 7.70 18.00 15.75
N TYR A 153 6.77 17.79 14.82
CA TYR A 153 5.49 18.49 14.80
C TYR A 153 4.67 18.24 16.07
N VAL A 154 4.47 16.96 16.44
CA VAL A 154 3.64 16.63 17.61
C VAL A 154 4.31 16.98 18.92
N GLU A 155 5.65 16.95 19.00
CA GLU A 155 6.40 17.40 20.18
C GLU A 155 6.34 18.92 20.34
N ALA A 156 6.57 19.69 19.25
CA ALA A 156 6.45 21.15 19.30
C ALA A 156 5.05 21.64 19.66
N LYS A 157 4.02 20.86 19.30
CA LYS A 157 2.62 21.11 19.68
C LYS A 157 2.25 20.56 21.06
N ALA A 158 3.20 19.98 21.79
CA ALA A 158 2.99 19.39 23.12
C ALA A 158 1.80 18.39 23.16
N TYR A 159 1.75 17.47 22.19
CA TYR A 159 0.79 16.36 22.27
C TYR A 159 1.20 15.37 23.37
N PRO A 160 0.23 14.77 24.09
CA PRO A 160 0.54 13.84 25.17
C PRO A 160 1.22 12.56 24.65
N ARG A 161 2.12 11.98 25.45
CA ARG A 161 2.85 10.75 25.12
C ARG A 161 1.91 9.59 24.81
N GLU A 162 0.80 9.48 25.51
CA GLU A 162 -0.21 8.45 25.29
C GLU A 162 -0.79 8.52 23.87
N PHE A 163 -0.94 9.72 23.31
CA PHE A 163 -1.36 9.90 21.92
C PHE A 163 -0.23 9.57 20.95
N ILE A 164 0.97 10.06 21.21
CA ILE A 164 2.12 9.88 20.30
C ILE A 164 2.51 8.40 20.24
N ASP A 165 2.84 7.80 21.37
CA ASP A 165 3.44 6.46 21.45
C ASP A 165 2.37 5.35 21.56
N GLY A 166 1.17 5.68 22.07
CA GLY A 166 0.07 4.73 22.26
C GLY A 166 -0.91 4.65 21.07
N PHE A 167 -0.90 5.63 20.17
CA PHE A 167 -1.83 5.67 19.06
C PHE A 167 -1.18 6.10 17.74
N LEU A 168 -0.61 7.31 17.65
CA LEU A 168 -0.21 7.93 16.40
C LEU A 168 0.91 7.15 15.69
N LEU A 169 2.04 6.97 16.38
CA LEU A 169 3.18 6.23 15.81
C LEU A 169 2.83 4.78 15.50
N PRO A 170 2.14 4.02 16.37
CA PRO A 170 1.68 2.67 16.05
C PRO A 170 0.76 2.62 14.83
N ALA A 171 -0.16 3.58 14.68
CA ALA A 171 -1.04 3.65 13.52
C ALA A 171 -0.26 3.94 12.23
N ILE A 172 0.66 4.92 12.24
CA ILE A 172 1.54 5.23 11.11
C ILE A 172 2.41 4.02 10.76
N ALA A 173 3.09 3.44 11.75
CA ALA A 173 3.97 2.30 11.54
C ALA A 173 3.23 1.09 10.97
N THR A 174 1.97 0.87 11.37
CA THR A 174 1.11 -0.19 10.80
C THR A 174 0.75 0.08 9.34
N VAL A 175 0.31 1.31 9.01
CA VAL A 175 -0.07 1.67 7.63
C VAL A 175 1.14 1.67 6.70
N CYS A 176 2.25 2.23 7.16
CA CYS A 176 3.49 2.34 6.39
C CYS A 176 4.34 1.06 6.45
N THR A 177 4.00 0.10 7.34
CA THR A 177 4.76 -1.13 7.61
C THR A 177 6.24 -0.84 7.91
N CYS A 178 6.50 0.13 8.78
CA CYS A 178 7.83 0.61 9.14
C CYS A 178 8.04 0.62 10.66
N SER A 179 9.26 0.94 11.10
CA SER A 179 9.56 1.06 12.53
C SER A 179 8.97 2.33 13.16
N PHE A 180 8.90 2.40 14.49
CA PHE A 180 8.51 3.62 15.19
C PHE A 180 9.50 4.76 14.94
N THR A 181 10.79 4.45 14.87
CA THR A 181 11.84 5.41 14.51
C THR A 181 11.60 5.97 13.10
N GLN A 182 11.32 5.12 12.13
CA GLN A 182 10.97 5.54 10.76
C GLN A 182 9.64 6.32 10.73
N ALA A 183 8.61 5.85 11.45
CA ALA A 183 7.32 6.53 11.53
C ALA A 183 7.46 7.96 12.10
N ARG A 184 8.30 8.16 13.10
CA ARG A 184 8.60 9.46 13.69
C ARG A 184 9.28 10.41 12.69
N ALA A 185 10.12 9.88 11.82
CA ALA A 185 10.84 10.63 10.80
C ALA A 185 10.03 10.98 9.54
N PHE A 186 8.82 10.42 9.39
CA PHE A 186 7.98 10.75 8.24
C PHE A 186 7.70 12.26 8.15
N PRO A 187 7.69 12.86 6.94
CA PRO A 187 7.29 14.25 6.76
C PRO A 187 5.90 14.51 7.34
N ALA A 188 5.80 15.52 8.20
CA ALA A 188 4.56 15.86 8.90
C ALA A 188 3.39 16.11 7.92
N ALA A 189 3.64 16.81 6.82
CA ALA A 189 2.63 17.10 5.80
C ALA A 189 1.99 15.82 5.23
N VAL A 190 2.77 14.77 4.98
CA VAL A 190 2.28 13.49 4.44
C VAL A 190 1.32 12.81 5.43
N ILE A 191 1.70 12.78 6.70
CA ILE A 191 0.90 12.10 7.75
C ILE A 191 -0.34 12.90 8.10
N VAL A 192 -0.21 14.23 8.24
CA VAL A 192 -1.36 15.10 8.54
C VAL A 192 -2.38 15.06 7.40
N ASP A 193 -1.94 15.12 6.12
CA ASP A 193 -2.82 14.98 4.97
C ASP A 193 -3.54 13.63 4.94
N TYR A 194 -2.81 12.53 5.17
CA TYR A 194 -3.40 11.18 5.21
C TYR A 194 -4.50 11.06 6.28
N LEU A 195 -4.24 11.54 7.50
CA LEU A 195 -5.20 11.46 8.60
C LEU A 195 -6.38 12.43 8.42
N ALA A 196 -6.16 13.61 7.83
CA ALA A 196 -7.20 14.60 7.58
C ALA A 196 -8.18 14.17 6.49
N ARG A 197 -7.75 13.37 5.51
CA ARG A 197 -8.58 12.98 4.33
C ARG A 197 -9.63 11.92 4.59
N GLY A 198 -9.85 11.47 5.79
CA GLY A 198 -11.11 10.80 6.04
C GLY A 198 -11.12 9.36 6.48
N LEU A 199 -10.07 8.83 7.10
CA LEU A 199 -10.14 7.52 7.76
C LEU A 199 -11.31 7.43 8.79
N ALA A 200 -11.77 8.58 9.30
CA ALA A 200 -12.90 8.70 10.22
C ALA A 200 -14.24 9.09 9.54
N ARG A 201 -14.26 9.35 8.24
CA ARG A 201 -15.45 9.89 7.54
C ARG A 201 -15.95 9.01 6.41
N GLU A 202 -15.10 8.14 5.86
CA GLU A 202 -15.44 7.29 4.74
C GLU A 202 -15.30 5.82 5.09
N ALA A 203 -16.15 5.00 4.48
CA ALA A 203 -16.04 3.55 4.62
C ALA A 203 -14.75 3.05 3.95
N VAL A 204 -13.93 2.36 4.70
CA VAL A 204 -12.86 1.54 4.13
C VAL A 204 -13.49 0.44 3.30
N ARG A 205 -12.98 0.22 2.10
CA ARG A 205 -13.50 -0.72 1.11
C ARG A 205 -12.44 -1.71 0.67
N ARG A 206 -12.87 -2.85 0.18
CA ARG A 206 -12.03 -3.80 -0.57
C ARG A 206 -12.67 -4.13 -1.91
N ALA A 207 -11.88 -4.65 -2.87
CA ALA A 207 -12.45 -5.25 -4.07
C ALA A 207 -13.30 -6.48 -3.66
N LEU A 208 -14.53 -6.55 -4.16
CA LEU A 208 -15.50 -7.59 -3.76
C LEU A 208 -14.96 -9.00 -3.97
N HIS A 209 -14.31 -9.22 -5.11
CA HIS A 209 -13.74 -10.52 -5.50
C HIS A 209 -12.22 -10.64 -5.25
N GLY A 210 -11.64 -9.71 -4.43
CA GLY A 210 -10.23 -9.72 -4.06
C GLY A 210 -9.28 -9.24 -5.16
N ALA A 211 -7.99 -9.38 -4.89
CA ALA A 211 -6.93 -8.92 -5.78
C ALA A 211 -6.84 -9.73 -7.09
N ASP A 212 -7.21 -11.01 -7.07
CA ASP A 212 -7.19 -11.86 -8.27
C ASP A 212 -8.15 -11.34 -9.36
N ASP A 213 -9.31 -10.79 -8.99
CA ASP A 213 -10.25 -10.17 -9.95
C ASP A 213 -9.69 -8.87 -10.51
N VAL A 214 -9.08 -8.05 -9.68
CA VAL A 214 -8.42 -6.80 -10.12
C VAL A 214 -7.30 -7.11 -11.10
N GLU A 215 -6.44 -8.08 -10.77
CA GLU A 215 -5.34 -8.51 -11.61
C GLU A 215 -5.81 -9.03 -12.97
N ARG A 216 -6.81 -9.90 -12.96
CA ARG A 216 -7.40 -10.47 -14.19
C ARG A 216 -7.96 -9.37 -15.11
N ARG A 217 -8.61 -8.34 -14.54
CA ARG A 217 -9.15 -7.20 -15.33
C ARG A 217 -8.04 -6.34 -15.90
N LEU A 218 -6.99 -6.08 -15.14
CA LEU A 218 -5.81 -5.35 -15.63
C LEU A 218 -5.10 -6.12 -16.76
N LEU A 219 -4.97 -7.44 -16.62
CA LEU A 219 -4.37 -8.29 -17.65
C LEU A 219 -5.19 -8.33 -18.95
N GLY A 220 -6.50 -8.15 -18.88
CA GLY A 220 -7.39 -8.21 -20.05
C GLY A 220 -7.12 -7.16 -21.14
N GLY A 221 -6.33 -6.12 -20.85
CA GLY A 221 -5.92 -5.10 -21.83
C GLY A 221 -4.47 -5.21 -22.29
N ILE A 222 -3.75 -6.29 -21.93
CA ILE A 222 -2.32 -6.45 -22.20
C ILE A 222 -2.12 -7.48 -23.31
N ALA A 223 -1.40 -7.08 -24.37
CA ALA A 223 -1.17 -7.93 -25.54
C ALA A 223 -0.32 -9.17 -25.21
N GLN A 224 0.70 -9.01 -24.37
CA GLN A 224 1.65 -10.07 -24.05
C GLN A 224 2.08 -10.02 -22.58
N LEU A 225 1.97 -11.15 -21.86
CA LEU A 225 2.55 -11.36 -20.53
C LEU A 225 3.66 -12.42 -20.61
N ARG A 226 4.85 -12.07 -20.15
CA ARG A 226 5.99 -12.97 -20.01
C ARG A 226 6.34 -13.13 -18.53
N THR A 227 5.92 -14.23 -17.94
CA THR A 227 6.33 -14.63 -16.59
C THR A 227 7.64 -15.39 -16.62
N GLN A 228 8.28 -15.55 -15.45
CA GLN A 228 9.62 -16.16 -15.32
C GLN A 228 10.67 -15.45 -16.20
N ALA A 229 10.46 -14.16 -16.47
CA ALA A 229 11.34 -13.36 -17.29
C ALA A 229 12.46 -12.77 -16.42
N HIS A 230 13.59 -13.44 -16.42
CA HIS A 230 14.78 -13.00 -15.71
C HIS A 230 15.57 -12.03 -16.59
N LEU A 231 15.58 -10.76 -16.18
CA LEU A 231 16.28 -9.69 -16.89
C LEU A 231 17.67 -9.50 -16.30
N ALA A 232 18.69 -9.53 -17.15
CA ALA A 232 20.06 -9.13 -16.83
C ALA A 232 20.17 -7.61 -16.74
N GLY A 233 19.40 -6.88 -17.57
CA GLY A 233 19.39 -5.43 -17.52
C GLY A 233 18.63 -4.76 -18.66
N VAL A 234 18.70 -3.43 -18.62
CA VAL A 234 18.15 -2.52 -19.63
C VAL A 234 19.24 -1.52 -20.02
N ARG A 235 19.44 -1.33 -21.30
CA ARG A 235 20.33 -0.31 -21.86
C ARG A 235 19.63 0.51 -22.94
N ARG A 236 20.14 1.69 -23.21
CA ARG A 236 19.64 2.56 -24.28
C ARG A 236 20.46 2.38 -25.55
N GLU A 237 19.79 2.54 -26.67
CA GLU A 237 20.40 2.68 -27.99
C GLU A 237 19.77 3.88 -28.69
N PRO A 238 20.38 4.40 -29.76
CA PRO A 238 19.74 5.45 -30.56
C PRO A 238 18.34 5.03 -31.02
N GLY A 239 17.33 5.78 -30.58
CA GLY A 239 15.93 5.55 -30.93
C GLY A 239 15.23 4.39 -30.21
N ALA A 240 15.88 3.64 -29.31
CA ALA A 240 15.29 2.48 -28.64
C ALA A 240 15.81 2.25 -27.22
N ALA A 241 15.13 1.41 -26.48
CA ALA A 241 15.64 0.76 -25.27
C ALA A 241 15.67 -0.76 -25.48
N VAL A 242 16.70 -1.41 -24.96
CA VAL A 242 16.95 -2.84 -25.13
C VAL A 242 16.86 -3.55 -23.80
N LEU A 243 15.98 -4.54 -23.69
CA LEU A 243 15.93 -5.48 -22.58
C LEU A 243 16.92 -6.63 -22.86
N CYS A 244 17.85 -6.83 -21.94
CA CYS A 244 18.77 -7.95 -21.95
C CYS A 244 18.25 -9.03 -21.00
N LEU A 245 17.96 -10.22 -21.50
CA LEU A 245 17.51 -11.37 -20.70
C LEU A 245 18.71 -12.16 -20.18
N GLU A 246 18.57 -12.80 -19.02
CA GLU A 246 19.53 -13.82 -18.61
C GLU A 246 19.54 -14.93 -19.67
N GLY A 247 20.72 -15.31 -20.14
CA GLY A 247 20.85 -16.23 -21.29
C GLY A 247 21.19 -15.55 -22.63
N GLY A 248 21.34 -14.21 -22.63
CA GLY A 248 21.91 -13.43 -23.74
C GLY A 248 20.92 -12.97 -24.80
N ALA A 249 19.65 -13.34 -24.73
CA ALA A 249 18.64 -12.83 -25.67
C ALA A 249 18.35 -11.34 -25.39
N GLU A 250 18.21 -10.58 -26.49
CA GLU A 250 17.90 -9.15 -26.42
C GLU A 250 16.57 -8.84 -27.15
N MET A 251 15.84 -7.87 -26.56
CA MET A 251 14.57 -7.41 -27.14
C MET A 251 14.54 -5.88 -27.19
N ARG A 252 14.21 -5.33 -28.36
CA ARG A 252 14.17 -3.89 -28.62
C ARG A 252 12.74 -3.37 -28.47
N PHE A 253 12.61 -2.21 -27.79
CA PHE A 253 11.36 -1.49 -27.58
C PHE A 253 11.57 0.00 -27.81
N ASP A 254 10.50 0.71 -28.17
CA ASP A 254 10.52 2.17 -28.28
C ASP A 254 10.66 2.81 -26.88
N HIS A 255 9.99 2.22 -25.88
CA HIS A 255 10.07 2.62 -24.49
C HIS A 255 10.10 1.42 -23.54
N VAL A 256 10.74 1.61 -22.40
CA VAL A 256 10.73 0.66 -21.28
C VAL A 256 10.22 1.37 -20.02
N VAL A 257 9.25 0.79 -19.36
CA VAL A 257 8.74 1.23 -18.05
C VAL A 257 9.23 0.26 -16.98
N LEU A 258 10.17 0.71 -16.13
CA LEU A 258 10.62 -0.06 -14.98
C LEU A 258 9.62 0.17 -13.81
N ALA A 259 8.70 -0.79 -13.68
CA ALA A 259 7.65 -0.79 -12.65
C ALA A 259 8.03 -1.66 -11.44
N THR A 260 9.31 -1.79 -11.19
CA THR A 260 9.92 -2.48 -10.05
C THR A 260 10.13 -1.52 -8.88
N GLN A 261 10.70 -1.98 -7.77
CA GLN A 261 11.21 -1.08 -6.72
C GLN A 261 12.37 -0.23 -7.27
N ALA A 262 12.62 0.96 -6.70
CA ALA A 262 13.69 1.85 -7.17
C ALA A 262 15.07 1.19 -7.10
N ASN A 263 15.37 0.50 -6.00
CA ASN A 263 16.61 -0.26 -5.83
C ASN A 263 16.76 -1.40 -6.85
N GLN A 264 15.67 -1.99 -7.31
CA GLN A 264 15.66 -3.00 -8.37
C GLN A 264 15.84 -2.35 -9.75
N ALA A 265 15.12 -1.26 -10.03
CA ALA A 265 15.28 -0.48 -11.24
C ALA A 265 16.72 0.01 -11.40
N ARG A 266 17.34 0.49 -10.30
CA ARG A 266 18.74 0.91 -10.27
C ARG A 266 19.70 -0.20 -10.69
N ARG A 267 19.47 -1.44 -10.24
CA ARG A 267 20.29 -2.60 -10.63
C ARG A 267 20.08 -3.05 -12.07
N LEU A 268 18.88 -2.86 -12.61
CA LEU A 268 18.56 -3.23 -13.98
C LEU A 268 19.12 -2.25 -15.02
N LEU A 269 19.40 -0.99 -14.65
CA LEU A 269 19.98 -0.01 -15.58
C LEU A 269 21.48 -0.27 -15.79
N LEU A 270 21.85 -0.75 -16.96
CA LEU A 270 23.24 -1.03 -17.33
C LEU A 270 24.04 0.24 -17.70
N ASP A 271 23.34 1.28 -18.12
CA ASP A 271 23.86 2.55 -18.58
C ASP A 271 23.33 3.76 -17.76
N ALA A 272 23.05 3.53 -16.47
CA ALA A 272 22.51 4.58 -15.62
C ALA A 272 23.43 5.79 -15.54
N GLY A 273 22.93 6.95 -15.91
CA GLY A 273 23.59 8.23 -15.67
C GLY A 273 23.64 8.58 -14.18
N GLN A 274 24.55 9.51 -13.81
CA GLN A 274 24.68 9.93 -12.42
C GLN A 274 23.36 10.46 -11.82
N ALA A 275 22.61 11.24 -12.56
CA ALA A 275 21.32 11.79 -12.13
C ALA A 275 20.28 10.68 -11.85
N GLU A 276 20.20 9.65 -12.68
CA GLU A 276 19.31 8.51 -12.48
C GLU A 276 19.72 7.66 -11.28
N ALA A 277 21.03 7.41 -11.14
CA ALA A 277 21.56 6.68 -9.99
C ALA A 277 21.19 7.41 -8.69
N GLN A 278 21.47 8.72 -8.60
CA GLN A 278 21.15 9.53 -7.42
C GLN A 278 19.65 9.59 -7.13
N ALA A 279 18.81 9.71 -8.15
CA ALA A 279 17.35 9.74 -7.97
C ALA A 279 16.82 8.39 -7.42
N LEU A 280 17.28 7.25 -7.97
CA LEU A 280 16.81 5.93 -7.56
C LEU A 280 17.40 5.48 -6.21
N ASP A 281 18.66 5.84 -5.91
CA ASP A 281 19.31 5.55 -4.64
C ASP A 281 18.78 6.40 -3.48
N GLY A 282 18.00 7.46 -3.76
CA GLY A 282 17.36 8.31 -2.75
C GLY A 282 16.08 7.73 -2.13
N PHE A 283 15.69 6.51 -2.46
CA PHE A 283 14.53 5.80 -1.89
C PHE A 283 14.98 4.65 -0.99
N ASP A 284 14.66 4.78 0.30
CA ASP A 284 14.94 3.75 1.30
C ASP A 284 13.87 2.65 1.30
N TYR A 285 14.28 1.45 1.70
CA TYR A 285 13.41 0.28 1.79
C TYR A 285 13.57 -0.42 3.15
N THR A 286 12.46 -0.96 3.64
CA THR A 286 12.45 -1.81 4.83
C THR A 286 11.90 -3.19 4.49
N PRO A 287 12.51 -4.27 5.01
CA PRO A 287 11.97 -5.61 4.85
C PRO A 287 10.70 -5.76 5.69
N VAL A 288 9.70 -6.40 5.12
CA VAL A 288 8.42 -6.68 5.78
C VAL A 288 8.15 -8.17 5.72
N GLU A 289 7.81 -8.75 6.86
CA GLU A 289 7.31 -10.11 6.95
C GLU A 289 5.83 -10.10 7.31
N VAL A 290 5.05 -10.90 6.58
CA VAL A 290 3.64 -11.15 6.86
C VAL A 290 3.44 -12.65 7.01
N VAL A 291 2.89 -13.07 8.13
CA VAL A 291 2.46 -14.46 8.36
C VAL A 291 0.95 -14.55 8.33
N THR A 292 0.42 -15.53 7.59
CA THR A 292 -1.00 -15.91 7.64
C THR A 292 -1.11 -17.18 8.47
N HIS A 293 -1.99 -17.18 9.47
CA HIS A 293 -2.04 -18.24 10.48
C HIS A 293 -3.41 -18.32 11.16
N THR A 294 -3.60 -19.33 12.00
CA THR A 294 -4.79 -19.53 12.84
C THR A 294 -4.51 -19.38 14.34
N ASP A 295 -3.32 -18.94 14.74
CA ASP A 295 -2.95 -18.80 16.15
C ASP A 295 -3.60 -17.56 16.80
N ALA A 296 -4.65 -17.79 17.61
CA ALA A 296 -5.38 -16.73 18.30
C ALA A 296 -4.58 -16.00 19.40
N ALA A 297 -3.39 -16.50 19.79
CA ALA A 297 -2.57 -15.83 20.79
C ALA A 297 -1.92 -14.52 20.31
N PHE A 298 -2.01 -14.21 19.00
CA PHE A 298 -1.67 -12.90 18.44
C PHE A 298 -2.75 -11.83 18.69
N MET A 299 -3.95 -12.25 19.06
CA MET A 299 -5.10 -11.38 19.31
C MET A 299 -5.14 -10.91 20.78
N PRO A 300 -5.95 -9.89 21.12
CA PRO A 300 -6.21 -9.54 22.51
C PRO A 300 -6.70 -10.75 23.33
N ALA A 301 -6.34 -10.81 24.60
CA ALA A 301 -6.64 -11.95 25.48
C ALA A 301 -8.14 -12.26 25.58
N ARG A 302 -8.98 -11.22 25.60
CA ARG A 302 -10.43 -11.35 25.62
C ARG A 302 -11.00 -11.27 24.20
N ARG A 303 -11.77 -12.27 23.78
CA ARG A 303 -12.40 -12.27 22.44
C ARG A 303 -13.29 -11.06 22.17
N GLY A 304 -13.92 -10.49 23.19
CA GLY A 304 -14.72 -9.26 23.09
C GLY A 304 -13.91 -8.00 22.75
N ASP A 305 -12.58 -8.08 22.86
CA ASP A 305 -11.65 -7.00 22.53
C ASP A 305 -11.05 -7.14 21.12
N TRP A 306 -11.37 -8.23 20.42
CA TRP A 306 -10.91 -8.44 19.07
C TRP A 306 -11.52 -7.40 18.12
N SER A 307 -10.67 -6.78 17.35
CA SER A 307 -11.04 -5.85 16.27
C SER A 307 -10.56 -6.39 14.92
N PRO A 308 -11.04 -5.85 13.80
CA PRO A 308 -10.47 -6.15 12.49
C PRO A 308 -8.95 -5.95 12.43
N VAL A 309 -8.43 -4.89 13.07
CA VAL A 309 -6.99 -4.62 13.20
C VAL A 309 -6.62 -4.61 14.68
N ASN A 310 -5.56 -5.33 15.04
CA ASN A 310 -5.11 -5.43 16.44
C ASN A 310 -3.61 -5.14 16.48
N LEU A 311 -3.22 -4.10 17.20
CA LEU A 311 -1.84 -3.65 17.30
C LEU A 311 -1.30 -3.99 18.68
N ARG A 312 -0.22 -4.75 18.72
CA ARG A 312 0.55 -5.01 19.94
C ARG A 312 1.78 -4.10 19.97
N ILE A 313 1.90 -3.33 21.02
CA ILE A 313 3.00 -2.38 21.25
C ILE A 313 3.86 -2.96 22.37
N THR A 314 5.08 -3.37 22.05
CA THR A 314 6.03 -3.93 23.01
C THR A 314 7.22 -2.97 23.12
N PRO A 315 7.51 -2.41 24.30
CA PRO A 315 8.55 -1.38 24.46
C PRO A 315 9.95 -1.79 23.96
N ALA A 316 10.25 -3.09 23.99
CA ALA A 316 11.53 -3.63 23.51
C ALA A 316 11.63 -3.79 21.98
N GLN A 317 10.54 -3.51 21.23
CA GLN A 317 10.47 -3.66 19.79
C GLN A 317 10.25 -2.30 19.13
N ASP A 318 11.04 -1.98 18.11
CA ASP A 318 10.87 -0.73 17.32
C ASP A 318 9.82 -0.86 16.20
N VAL A 319 9.01 -1.91 16.22
CA VAL A 319 7.90 -2.12 15.27
C VAL A 319 6.65 -2.60 16.02
N PRO A 320 5.44 -2.19 15.60
CA PRO A 320 4.22 -2.79 16.12
C PRO A 320 4.02 -4.18 15.52
N GLU A 321 3.57 -5.16 16.31
CA GLU A 321 2.98 -6.38 15.78
C GLU A 321 1.53 -6.09 15.40
N SER A 322 1.22 -6.12 14.11
CA SER A 322 -0.11 -5.78 13.61
C SER A 322 -0.83 -7.02 13.10
N THR A 323 -1.87 -7.46 13.80
CA THR A 323 -2.67 -8.63 13.43
C THR A 323 -4.03 -8.23 12.89
N ILE A 324 -4.31 -8.60 11.65
CA ILE A 324 -5.59 -8.42 10.99
C ILE A 324 -6.42 -9.69 11.15
N TRP A 325 -7.62 -9.56 11.69
CA TRP A 325 -8.60 -10.64 11.72
C TRP A 325 -9.33 -10.72 10.39
N ILE A 326 -8.89 -11.62 9.53
CA ILE A 326 -9.37 -11.74 8.13
C ILE A 326 -10.87 -11.99 8.06
N ASN A 327 -11.43 -12.80 8.96
CA ASN A 327 -12.87 -13.06 8.99
C ASN A 327 -13.72 -11.79 9.22
N ALA A 328 -13.17 -10.77 9.87
CA ALA A 328 -13.87 -9.51 10.09
C ALA A 328 -13.85 -8.58 8.86
N VAL A 329 -12.84 -8.71 7.99
CA VAL A 329 -12.62 -7.84 6.83
C VAL A 329 -12.90 -8.54 5.49
N GLN A 330 -13.07 -9.87 5.49
CA GLN A 330 -13.38 -10.65 4.30
C GLN A 330 -14.69 -11.42 4.50
N PRO A 331 -15.84 -10.88 4.07
CA PRO A 331 -17.16 -11.43 4.35
C PRO A 331 -17.35 -12.94 4.03
N PRO A 332 -16.78 -13.49 2.95
CA PRO A 332 -16.88 -14.94 2.68
C PRO A 332 -16.31 -15.83 3.79
N LEU A 333 -15.41 -15.32 4.63
CA LEU A 333 -14.81 -16.06 5.74
C LEU A 333 -15.48 -15.79 7.10
N ARG A 334 -16.53 -14.95 7.17
CA ARG A 334 -17.14 -14.52 8.44
C ARG A 334 -17.55 -15.68 9.36
N ARG A 335 -17.98 -16.83 8.80
CA ARG A 335 -18.39 -18.03 9.54
C ARG A 335 -17.37 -19.16 9.52
N ALA A 336 -16.18 -18.93 8.92
CA ALA A 336 -15.10 -19.91 8.90
C ALA A 336 -14.32 -19.90 10.23
N ALA A 337 -13.44 -20.89 10.38
CA ALA A 337 -12.42 -20.87 11.44
C ALA A 337 -11.61 -19.57 11.37
N PRO A 338 -11.17 -19.02 12.51
CA PRO A 338 -10.42 -17.76 12.52
C PRO A 338 -9.13 -17.84 11.71
N VAL A 339 -8.94 -16.86 10.83
CA VAL A 339 -7.72 -16.65 10.04
C VAL A 339 -7.19 -15.27 10.35
N PHE A 340 -5.88 -15.17 10.55
CA PHE A 340 -5.18 -13.94 10.89
C PHE A 340 -4.04 -13.68 9.91
N GLN A 341 -3.76 -12.42 9.67
CA GLN A 341 -2.51 -11.96 9.05
C GLN A 341 -1.77 -11.07 10.04
N THR A 342 -0.57 -11.47 10.42
CA THR A 342 0.28 -10.65 11.29
C THR A 342 1.46 -10.10 10.51
N VAL A 343 1.58 -8.78 10.53
CA VAL A 343 2.71 -8.02 9.99
C VAL A 343 3.70 -7.79 11.13
N HIS A 344 4.98 -7.98 10.86
CA HIS A 344 6.06 -7.91 11.85
C HIS A 344 5.79 -8.78 13.09
N PRO A 345 5.60 -10.10 12.93
CA PRO A 345 5.33 -10.97 14.06
C PRO A 345 6.51 -10.96 15.04
N HIS A 346 6.26 -10.66 16.33
CA HIS A 346 7.29 -10.65 17.37
C HIS A 346 7.70 -12.07 17.81
N ARG A 347 6.97 -13.07 17.37
CA ARG A 347 7.23 -14.50 17.60
C ARG A 347 6.70 -15.33 16.44
N ALA A 348 7.15 -16.55 16.32
CA ALA A 348 6.55 -17.50 15.38
C ALA A 348 5.13 -17.90 15.82
N PRO A 349 4.19 -18.12 14.88
CA PRO A 349 2.94 -18.82 15.18
C PRO A 349 3.23 -20.23 15.73
N ARG A 350 2.34 -20.73 16.59
CA ARG A 350 2.46 -22.09 17.13
C ARG A 350 2.51 -23.11 16.01
N ASP A 351 3.19 -24.22 16.26
CA ASP A 351 3.31 -25.32 15.30
C ASP A 351 1.93 -25.78 14.80
N GLY A 352 1.84 -26.05 13.51
CA GLY A 352 0.59 -26.47 12.84
C GLY A 352 -0.43 -25.33 12.59
N THR A 353 -0.17 -24.10 13.04
CA THR A 353 -1.09 -22.97 12.81
C THR A 353 -0.68 -22.05 11.66
N LEU A 354 0.53 -22.17 11.14
CA LEU A 354 1.04 -21.38 10.02
C LEU A 354 0.39 -21.86 8.71
N ILE A 355 -0.22 -20.92 7.96
CA ILE A 355 -0.78 -21.16 6.63
C ILE A 355 0.18 -20.72 5.53
N GLY A 356 0.82 -19.57 5.72
CA GLY A 356 1.74 -19.02 4.74
C GLY A 356 2.61 -17.89 5.31
N ARG A 357 3.72 -17.64 4.63
CA ARG A 357 4.67 -16.59 4.97
C ARG A 357 5.05 -15.83 3.70
N SER A 358 4.97 -14.52 3.77
CA SER A 358 5.38 -13.64 2.67
C SER A 358 6.42 -12.64 3.18
N ARG A 359 7.46 -12.43 2.38
CA ARG A 359 8.50 -11.44 2.64
C ARG A 359 8.63 -10.53 1.43
N PHE A 360 8.66 -9.24 1.65
CA PHE A 360 8.83 -8.23 0.63
C PHE A 360 9.47 -6.97 1.21
N GLU A 361 9.88 -6.05 0.35
CA GLU A 361 10.39 -4.74 0.76
C GLU A 361 9.32 -3.68 0.55
N ARG A 362 9.30 -2.70 1.45
CA ARG A 362 8.42 -1.52 1.35
C ARG A 362 9.27 -0.26 1.30
N PRO A 363 8.96 0.68 0.38
CA PRO A 363 9.61 1.98 0.40
C PRO A 363 9.20 2.75 1.66
N VAL A 364 10.17 3.41 2.26
CA VAL A 364 10.00 4.28 3.43
C VAL A 364 10.18 5.72 3.00
N VAL A 365 9.28 6.59 3.45
CA VAL A 365 9.41 8.02 3.18
C VAL A 365 10.24 8.66 4.29
N GLY A 366 11.37 9.22 3.90
CA GLY A 366 12.31 9.89 4.78
C GLY A 366 12.67 11.30 4.27
N PRO A 367 13.60 11.99 4.94
CA PRO A 367 14.00 13.35 4.57
C PRO A 367 14.56 13.48 3.13
N GLY A 368 15.15 12.39 2.60
CA GLY A 368 15.68 12.34 1.23
C GLY A 368 14.64 12.17 0.15
N SER A 369 13.46 11.61 0.48
CA SER A 369 12.47 11.20 -0.49
C SER A 369 11.92 12.34 -1.34
N ALA A 370 11.76 13.55 -0.78
CA ALA A 370 11.29 14.72 -1.53
C ALA A 370 12.29 15.12 -2.63
N ARG A 371 13.58 15.08 -2.33
CA ARG A 371 14.65 15.37 -3.30
C ARG A 371 14.69 14.29 -4.40
N ALA A 372 14.59 13.04 -4.02
CA ALA A 372 14.55 11.92 -4.97
C ALA A 372 13.35 12.01 -5.92
N LEU A 373 12.17 12.37 -5.40
CA LEU A 373 10.97 12.61 -6.20
C LEU A 373 11.12 13.78 -7.17
N ALA A 374 11.72 14.91 -6.73
CA ALA A 374 12.00 16.06 -7.60
C ALA A 374 12.97 15.68 -8.72
N ALA A 375 14.05 14.96 -8.40
CA ALA A 375 15.00 14.46 -9.39
C ALA A 375 14.30 13.50 -10.39
N LEU A 376 13.46 12.60 -9.92
CA LEU A 376 12.69 11.68 -10.77
C LEU A 376 11.75 12.44 -11.72
N ALA A 377 11.08 13.49 -11.23
CA ALA A 377 10.22 14.33 -12.06
C ALA A 377 11.00 15.07 -13.15
N THR A 378 12.21 15.57 -12.84
CA THR A 378 13.12 16.18 -13.81
C THR A 378 13.53 15.18 -14.89
N LEU A 379 13.93 13.97 -14.49
CA LEU A 379 14.26 12.90 -15.42
C LEU A 379 13.08 12.56 -16.35
N HIS A 380 11.87 12.48 -15.82
CA HIS A 380 10.67 12.21 -16.61
C HIS A 380 10.25 13.36 -17.53
N ALA A 381 10.82 14.55 -17.37
CA ALA A 381 10.60 15.71 -18.23
C ALA A 381 11.63 15.83 -19.38
N GLU A 382 12.68 15.00 -19.36
CA GLU A 382 13.70 15.01 -20.43
C GLU A 382 13.10 14.66 -21.79
N PRO A 383 13.43 15.40 -22.85
CA PRO A 383 13.02 15.04 -24.20
C PRO A 383 13.63 13.70 -24.63
N GLU A 384 12.95 13.00 -25.51
CA GLU A 384 13.38 11.70 -26.09
C GLU A 384 13.67 10.59 -25.08
N ARG A 385 13.14 10.72 -23.85
CA ARG A 385 13.31 9.71 -22.80
C ARG A 385 12.72 8.36 -23.23
N ARG A 386 13.51 7.27 -23.07
CA ARG A 386 13.14 5.90 -23.44
C ARG A 386 12.89 4.98 -22.26
N VAL A 387 13.46 5.28 -21.09
CA VAL A 387 13.31 4.47 -19.87
C VAL A 387 12.60 5.29 -18.80
N TRP A 388 11.50 4.74 -18.30
CA TRP A 388 10.58 5.38 -17.37
C TRP A 388 10.52 4.58 -16.06
N PHE A 389 10.21 5.25 -14.97
CA PHE A 389 10.12 4.64 -13.65
C PHE A 389 8.71 4.83 -13.09
N CYS A 390 8.08 3.75 -12.63
CA CYS A 390 6.85 3.84 -11.86
C CYS A 390 6.84 2.84 -10.70
N GLY A 391 6.09 3.16 -9.67
CA GLY A 391 6.01 2.36 -8.45
C GLY A 391 5.42 3.18 -7.31
N SER A 392 5.10 2.56 -6.20
CA SER A 392 4.55 3.29 -5.07
C SER A 392 5.52 4.32 -4.49
N TYR A 393 6.81 4.19 -4.72
CA TYR A 393 7.86 5.14 -4.33
C TYR A 393 7.87 6.41 -5.19
N ALA A 394 7.41 6.31 -6.45
CA ALA A 394 7.59 7.35 -7.47
C ALA A 394 6.53 8.47 -7.40
N GLN A 395 5.83 8.61 -6.29
CA GLN A 395 4.83 9.65 -6.04
C GLN A 395 4.89 10.15 -4.60
N ALA A 396 4.58 11.42 -4.40
CA ALA A 396 4.45 12.00 -3.07
C ALA A 396 3.30 11.35 -2.28
N GLY A 397 3.48 11.26 -0.96
CA GLY A 397 2.51 10.65 -0.05
C GLY A 397 3.03 9.35 0.54
N ILE A 398 2.15 8.60 1.19
CA ILE A 398 2.49 7.26 1.71
C ILE A 398 2.56 6.28 0.53
N PRO A 399 3.60 5.43 0.43
CA PRO A 399 3.78 4.46 -0.66
C PRO A 399 2.74 3.32 -0.63
N LEU A 400 1.49 3.64 -0.94
CA LEU A 400 0.35 2.74 -0.95
C LEU A 400 -0.14 2.45 -2.38
N LEU A 401 -1.30 1.79 -2.51
CA LEU A 401 -1.92 1.48 -3.81
C LEU A 401 -2.23 2.75 -4.62
N GLU A 402 -2.58 3.87 -3.94
CA GLU A 402 -2.80 5.16 -4.61
C GLU A 402 -1.53 5.66 -5.30
N SER A 403 -0.40 5.65 -4.59
CA SER A 403 0.88 6.10 -5.15
C SER A 403 1.31 5.23 -6.34
N ALA A 404 1.05 3.92 -6.26
CA ALA A 404 1.31 3.00 -7.37
C ALA A 404 0.44 3.33 -8.61
N ALA A 405 -0.87 3.54 -8.40
CA ALA A 405 -1.79 3.89 -9.48
C ALA A 405 -1.49 5.27 -10.08
N ARG A 406 -1.16 6.26 -9.24
CA ARG A 406 -0.80 7.62 -9.69
C ARG A 406 0.47 7.63 -10.52
N SER A 407 1.52 6.92 -10.08
CA SER A 407 2.78 6.84 -10.83
C SER A 407 2.61 6.14 -12.18
N ALA A 408 1.78 5.10 -12.23
CA ALA A 408 1.44 4.43 -13.47
C ALA A 408 0.69 5.35 -14.44
N LEU A 409 -0.29 6.12 -13.92
CA LEU A 409 -1.04 7.10 -14.72
C LEU A 409 -0.15 8.24 -15.22
N ASP A 410 0.77 8.75 -14.39
CA ASP A 410 1.71 9.80 -14.80
C ASP A 410 2.59 9.34 -15.97
N VAL A 411 3.20 8.16 -15.89
CA VAL A 411 3.99 7.60 -16.98
C VAL A 411 3.13 7.32 -18.21
N ALA A 412 1.94 6.74 -18.03
CA ALA A 412 1.05 6.47 -19.15
C ALA A 412 0.63 7.77 -19.87
N THR A 413 0.31 8.84 -19.14
CA THR A 413 -0.06 10.13 -19.71
C THR A 413 1.08 10.75 -20.53
N ARG A 414 2.32 10.63 -20.07
CA ARG A 414 3.52 11.09 -20.82
C ARG A 414 3.75 10.30 -22.12
N LEU A 415 3.25 9.08 -22.17
CA LEU A 415 3.31 8.21 -23.35
C LEU A 415 1.99 8.22 -24.16
N GLY A 416 1.09 9.17 -23.91
CA GLY A 416 -0.15 9.38 -24.65
C GLY A 416 -1.35 8.59 -24.15
N GLY A 417 -1.20 7.78 -23.08
CA GLY A 417 -2.30 7.05 -22.47
C GLY A 417 -3.04 7.86 -21.40
N GLY A 418 -4.21 7.39 -20.97
CA GLY A 418 -4.99 8.07 -19.93
C GLY A 418 -6.18 7.27 -19.41
N LEU A 419 -6.78 7.73 -18.31
CA LEU A 419 -8.02 7.14 -17.78
C LEU A 419 -9.29 7.67 -18.45
N ASP A 420 -9.24 8.87 -19.01
CA ASP A 420 -10.42 9.55 -19.58
C ASP A 420 -10.86 8.94 -20.93
N ASP A 421 -9.97 8.22 -21.60
CA ASP A 421 -10.26 7.43 -22.80
C ASP A 421 -10.80 6.02 -22.50
N ALA A 422 -11.08 5.67 -21.25
CA ALA A 422 -11.62 4.37 -20.91
C ALA A 422 -13.05 4.24 -21.43
N PRO A 423 -13.37 3.25 -22.31
CA PRO A 423 -14.75 2.99 -22.68
C PRO A 423 -15.55 2.68 -21.41
N ALA A 424 -16.82 3.10 -21.38
CA ALA A 424 -17.72 2.73 -20.32
C ALA A 424 -17.72 1.18 -20.21
N PRO A 425 -17.69 0.62 -18.99
CA PRO A 425 -17.76 -0.83 -18.84
C PRO A 425 -19.01 -1.32 -19.56
N PRO A 426 -18.94 -2.48 -20.25
CA PRO A 426 -20.11 -3.08 -20.86
C PRO A 426 -21.20 -3.21 -19.80
N THR A 427 -22.37 -2.64 -20.05
CA THR A 427 -23.56 -2.76 -19.22
C THR A 427 -23.88 -4.28 -19.15
N LEU A 428 -23.66 -4.89 -18.00
CA LEU A 428 -24.15 -6.24 -17.74
C LEU A 428 -25.67 -6.15 -17.83
N GLN A 429 -26.24 -6.69 -18.92
CA GLN A 429 -27.67 -6.91 -19.00
C GLN A 429 -28.05 -7.86 -17.87
N PRO A 430 -29.08 -7.60 -17.06
CA PRO A 430 -29.58 -8.54 -16.09
C PRO A 430 -30.16 -9.75 -16.85
N GLY A 431 -29.54 -10.92 -16.64
CA GLY A 431 -30.06 -12.22 -17.03
C GLY A 431 -30.92 -12.79 -15.92
#